data_58b70e9bd44dddcb465f2d74d2422dc9
#
_entry.id   58b70e9bd44dddcb465f2d74d2422dc9
#
_cell.length_a   1.000
_cell.length_b   1.000
_cell.length_c   1.000
_cell.angle_alpha   90.00
_cell.angle_beta   90.00
_cell.angle_gamma   90.00
#
_symmetry.space_group_name_H-M   'P 1'
#
loop_
_entity.id
_entity.type
_entity.pdbx_description
1 polymer ?
#
loop_
_entity_poly.entity_id
_entity_poly.type
_entity_poly.pdbx_seq_one_letter_code
_entity_poly.pdbx_strand_id
1 'polypeptide(L)'
;MEKFETNNKKENIVVWLDFDAYSYINFGIIIELAKLDKYNFIGIVTTKQDVSFFENQKILPFKKIIYYPNCYINKQNYNLENLKNFEKKFDLNLWMDIFSERSFYKYWTDFHKFSKEEIYSIVENSILFFIDILNEYKPKLVLTQHIGENISNLLLYKIAKNLNFKTLMPVPVHMHNK
;
A
#
# COMPACT_ATOMS: atom_id res chain seq x y z
N MET A 1 7.87 20.19 -41.72
CA MET A 1 7.30 19.10 -40.91
C MET A 1 7.89 19.24 -39.50
N GLU A 2 7.20 19.97 -38.64
CA GLU A 2 7.59 20.08 -37.21
C GLU A 2 7.30 18.75 -36.52
N LYS A 3 8.33 18.10 -36.03
CA LYS A 3 8.19 16.97 -35.12
C LYS A 3 7.68 17.54 -33.79
N PHE A 4 6.40 17.34 -33.52
CA PHE A 4 5.87 17.46 -32.15
C PHE A 4 6.53 16.39 -31.32
N GLU A 5 7.60 16.70 -30.60
CA GLU A 5 8.08 15.91 -29.48
C GLU A 5 7.02 16.01 -28.37
N THR A 6 6.08 15.08 -28.37
CA THR A 6 5.21 14.86 -27.23
C THR A 6 6.10 14.36 -26.11
N ASN A 7 6.45 15.25 -25.21
CA ASN A 7 7.13 14.94 -23.95
C ASN A 7 6.15 14.13 -23.09
N ASN A 8 6.00 12.85 -23.42
CA ASN A 8 5.06 11.94 -22.77
C ASN A 8 5.58 11.60 -21.37
N LYS A 9 5.31 12.48 -20.42
CA LYS A 9 5.62 12.24 -18.99
C LYS A 9 4.85 10.99 -18.55
N LYS A 10 5.58 9.90 -18.26
CA LYS A 10 4.97 8.66 -17.79
C LYS A 10 4.13 8.90 -16.54
N GLU A 11 2.95 8.31 -16.49
CA GLU A 11 2.05 8.32 -15.34
C GLU A 11 2.55 7.36 -14.26
N ASN A 12 2.32 7.68 -12.99
CA ASN A 12 2.75 6.82 -11.90
C ASN A 12 1.66 5.79 -11.55
N ILE A 13 2.09 4.59 -11.19
CA ILE A 13 1.26 3.54 -10.58
C ILE A 13 1.89 3.18 -9.25
N VAL A 14 1.13 3.27 -8.17
CA VAL A 14 1.52 2.78 -6.85
C VAL A 14 1.04 1.34 -6.70
N VAL A 15 1.92 0.45 -6.27
CA VAL A 15 1.67 -0.98 -6.18
C VAL A 15 2.04 -1.48 -4.79
N TRP A 16 1.10 -2.16 -4.14
CA TRP A 16 1.36 -2.90 -2.92
C TRP A 16 1.91 -4.29 -3.25
N LEU A 17 3.08 -4.60 -2.73
CA LEU A 17 3.82 -5.83 -2.98
C LEU A 17 4.21 -6.45 -1.62
N ASP A 18 3.22 -7.04 -0.98
CA ASP A 18 3.41 -7.74 0.28
C ASP A 18 3.80 -9.21 0.04
N PHE A 19 4.22 -9.89 1.07
CA PHE A 19 4.84 -11.24 1.07
C PHE A 19 3.90 -12.41 0.74
N ASP A 20 2.86 -12.26 -0.04
CA ASP A 20 1.95 -13.37 -0.33
C ASP A 20 1.72 -13.61 -1.83
N ALA A 21 0.83 -14.54 -2.17
CA ALA A 21 0.46 -14.85 -3.55
C ALA A 21 -0.04 -13.64 -4.33
N TYR A 22 -0.65 -12.66 -3.65
CA TYR A 22 -1.15 -11.45 -4.29
C TYR A 22 -0.04 -10.52 -4.76
N SER A 23 1.13 -10.53 -4.12
CA SER A 23 2.26 -9.75 -4.61
C SER A 23 2.75 -10.25 -5.96
N TYR A 24 2.74 -11.56 -6.19
CA TYR A 24 3.07 -12.13 -7.50
C TYR A 24 2.02 -11.78 -8.56
N ILE A 25 0.73 -11.78 -8.18
CA ILE A 25 -0.35 -11.34 -9.08
C ILE A 25 -0.18 -9.86 -9.44
N ASN A 26 0.02 -9.01 -8.44
CA ASN A 26 0.25 -7.59 -8.65
C ASN A 26 1.51 -7.33 -9.48
N PHE A 27 2.59 -8.07 -9.22
CA PHE A 27 3.82 -7.98 -10.02
C PHE A 27 3.59 -8.42 -11.47
N GLY A 28 2.85 -9.50 -11.71
CA GLY A 28 2.45 -9.93 -13.04
C GLY A 28 1.63 -8.88 -13.79
N ILE A 29 0.66 -8.24 -13.11
CA ILE A 29 -0.15 -7.17 -13.70
C ILE A 29 0.72 -5.99 -14.14
N ILE A 30 1.67 -5.54 -13.31
CA ILE A 30 2.52 -4.40 -13.67
C ILE A 30 3.55 -4.76 -14.74
N ILE A 31 3.99 -6.00 -14.86
CA ILE A 31 4.82 -6.45 -15.98
C ILE A 31 4.05 -6.28 -17.29
N GLU A 32 2.78 -6.67 -17.35
CA GLU A 32 1.96 -6.48 -18.55
C GLU A 32 1.71 -4.99 -18.84
N LEU A 33 1.45 -4.19 -17.83
CA LEU A 33 1.27 -2.74 -17.98
C LEU A 33 2.55 -2.04 -18.45
N ALA A 34 3.72 -2.55 -18.08
CA ALA A 34 5.02 -2.00 -18.50
C ALA A 34 5.25 -2.09 -20.01
N LYS A 35 4.67 -3.09 -20.68
CA LYS A 35 4.74 -3.22 -22.15
C LYS A 35 4.14 -2.03 -22.89
N LEU A 36 3.27 -1.25 -22.24
CA LEU A 36 2.68 -0.04 -22.82
C LEU A 36 3.64 1.16 -22.83
N ASP A 37 4.75 1.09 -22.13
CA ASP A 37 5.78 2.14 -21.96
C ASP A 37 5.23 3.52 -21.50
N LYS A 38 4.11 3.53 -20.79
CA LYS A 38 3.38 4.73 -20.35
C LYS A 38 3.48 5.00 -18.85
N TYR A 39 4.03 4.04 -18.08
CA TYR A 39 3.92 4.07 -16.62
C TYR A 39 5.28 3.99 -15.94
N ASN A 40 5.38 4.65 -14.79
CA ASN A 40 6.40 4.44 -13.78
C ASN A 40 5.77 3.69 -12.61
N PHE A 41 6.48 2.75 -12.03
CA PHE A 41 6.00 1.92 -10.93
C PHE A 41 6.67 2.31 -9.62
N ILE A 42 5.87 2.52 -8.58
CA ILE A 42 6.30 2.74 -7.21
C ILE A 42 5.82 1.55 -6.39
N GLY A 43 6.75 0.70 -5.95
CA GLY A 43 6.44 -0.47 -5.14
C GLY A 43 6.46 -0.13 -3.65
N ILE A 44 5.46 -0.57 -2.91
CA ILE A 44 5.43 -0.55 -1.45
C ILE A 44 5.58 -1.99 -0.98
N VAL A 45 6.59 -2.26 -0.16
CA VAL A 45 6.94 -3.60 0.34
C VAL A 45 7.01 -3.63 1.86
N THR A 46 6.77 -4.78 2.47
CA THR A 46 6.69 -4.95 3.93
C THR A 46 7.90 -5.65 4.53
N THR A 47 8.72 -6.34 3.74
CA THR A 47 9.93 -6.99 4.21
C THR A 47 11.21 -6.43 3.58
N LYS A 48 12.34 -6.55 4.29
CA LYS A 48 13.65 -6.15 3.74
C LYS A 48 14.11 -7.07 2.61
N GLN A 49 13.68 -8.34 2.63
CA GLN A 49 13.95 -9.29 1.56
C GLN A 49 13.28 -8.84 0.26
N ASP A 50 12.03 -8.38 0.33
CA ASP A 50 11.31 -7.87 -0.83
C ASP A 50 11.97 -6.59 -1.39
N VAL A 51 12.45 -5.69 -0.52
CA VAL A 51 13.24 -4.54 -0.98
C VAL A 51 14.40 -5.02 -1.84
N SER A 52 15.22 -5.93 -1.30
CA SER A 52 16.38 -6.45 -2.01
C SER A 52 16.00 -7.17 -3.31
N PHE A 53 14.91 -7.95 -3.30
CA PHE A 53 14.43 -8.65 -4.49
C PHE A 53 13.99 -7.68 -5.58
N PHE A 54 13.09 -6.73 -5.25
CA PHE A 54 12.52 -5.82 -6.25
C PHE A 54 13.51 -4.76 -6.75
N GLU A 55 14.52 -4.39 -5.96
CA GLU A 55 15.60 -3.51 -6.41
C GLU A 55 16.61 -4.20 -7.33
N ASN A 56 16.86 -5.50 -7.14
CA ASN A 56 17.88 -6.22 -7.91
C ASN A 56 17.34 -7.03 -9.10
N GLN A 57 16.02 -7.27 -9.19
CA GLN A 57 15.44 -7.97 -10.32
C GLN A 57 15.55 -7.12 -11.61
N LYS A 58 15.68 -7.81 -12.78
CA LYS A 58 15.91 -7.17 -14.09
C LYS A 58 14.69 -7.21 -15.02
N ILE A 59 13.55 -7.67 -14.51
CA ILE A 59 12.33 -7.87 -15.32
C ILE A 59 11.61 -6.52 -15.54
N LEU A 60 11.51 -5.71 -14.49
CA LEU A 60 10.76 -4.47 -14.49
C LEU A 60 11.50 -3.39 -13.70
N PRO A 61 11.88 -2.26 -14.30
CA PRO A 61 12.47 -1.15 -13.57
C PRO A 61 11.41 -0.45 -12.72
N PHE A 62 11.60 -0.45 -11.40
CA PHE A 62 10.84 0.42 -10.51
C PHE A 62 11.44 1.81 -10.45
N LYS A 63 10.60 2.83 -10.44
CA LYS A 63 11.02 4.20 -10.15
C LYS A 63 11.44 4.34 -8.70
N LYS A 64 10.76 3.63 -7.80
CA LYS A 64 11.04 3.60 -6.37
C LYS A 64 10.49 2.34 -5.74
N ILE A 65 11.27 1.74 -4.84
CA ILE A 65 10.79 0.74 -3.88
C ILE A 65 10.79 1.39 -2.51
N ILE A 66 9.72 1.26 -1.77
CA ILE A 66 9.50 1.90 -0.46
C ILE A 66 9.24 0.82 0.58
N TYR A 67 10.09 0.76 1.60
CA TYR A 67 9.90 -0.15 2.72
C TYR A 67 8.89 0.46 3.70
N TYR A 68 7.68 -0.06 3.69
CA TYR A 68 6.56 0.45 4.48
C TYR A 68 6.82 0.52 6.00
N PRO A 69 7.43 -0.50 6.65
CA PRO A 69 7.64 -0.44 8.08
C PRO A 69 8.49 0.75 8.57
N ASN A 70 9.28 1.38 7.70
CA ASN A 70 10.02 2.59 8.07
C ASN A 70 9.11 3.75 8.49
N CYS A 71 7.84 3.74 8.10
CA CYS A 71 6.92 4.82 8.46
C CYS A 71 6.56 4.83 9.95
N TYR A 72 6.65 3.70 10.65
CA TYR A 72 6.28 3.57 12.07
C TYR A 72 7.38 2.99 12.97
N ILE A 73 8.40 2.32 12.42
CA ILE A 73 9.51 1.81 13.24
C ILE A 73 10.17 2.98 13.97
N ASN A 74 10.39 2.82 15.28
CA ASN A 74 10.97 3.83 16.18
C ASN A 74 10.15 5.10 16.36
N LYS A 75 8.89 5.13 15.94
CA LYS A 75 7.98 6.21 16.21
C LYS A 75 6.98 5.80 17.30
N GLN A 76 6.96 6.54 18.39
CA GLN A 76 6.06 6.28 19.54
C GLN A 76 5.01 7.38 19.72
N ASN A 77 5.13 8.47 18.97
CA ASN A 77 4.20 9.59 19.10
C ASN A 77 2.94 9.36 18.26
N TYR A 78 1.82 9.63 18.85
CA TYR A 78 0.52 9.64 18.20
C TYR A 78 -0.35 10.77 18.76
N ASN A 79 -1.35 11.19 17.99
CA ASN A 79 -2.32 12.18 18.39
C ASN A 79 -3.74 11.63 18.17
N LEU A 80 -4.47 11.40 19.27
CA LEU A 80 -5.84 10.88 19.23
C LEU A 80 -6.81 11.78 18.47
N GLU A 81 -6.59 13.08 18.49
CA GLU A 81 -7.42 14.03 17.74
C GLU A 81 -7.21 13.87 16.24
N ASN A 82 -5.96 13.70 15.81
CA ASN A 82 -5.65 13.38 14.42
C ASN A 82 -6.33 12.07 13.97
N LEU A 83 -6.26 11.03 14.77
CA LEU A 83 -6.91 9.75 14.47
C LEU A 83 -8.43 9.91 14.30
N LYS A 84 -9.10 10.65 15.19
CA LYS A 84 -10.53 10.96 15.06
C LYS A 84 -10.84 11.78 13.80
N ASN A 85 -9.96 12.71 13.44
CA ASN A 85 -10.12 13.52 12.23
C ASN A 85 -9.93 12.65 10.97
N PHE A 86 -8.99 11.69 10.99
CA PHE A 86 -8.80 10.75 9.90
C PHE A 86 -10.00 9.80 9.74
N GLU A 87 -10.58 9.31 10.83
CA GLU A 87 -11.81 8.51 10.77
C GLU A 87 -12.90 9.23 9.99
N LYS A 88 -13.16 10.50 10.35
CA LYS A 88 -14.17 11.32 9.67
C LYS A 88 -13.81 11.61 8.22
N LYS A 89 -12.54 11.96 7.97
CA LYS A 89 -12.09 12.39 6.65
C LYS A 89 -12.08 11.26 5.63
N PHE A 90 -11.72 10.06 6.06
CA PHE A 90 -11.49 8.92 5.16
C PHE A 90 -12.56 7.82 5.30
N ASP A 91 -13.65 8.09 6.01
CA ASP A 91 -14.70 7.11 6.30
C ASP A 91 -14.12 5.79 6.86
N LEU A 92 -13.25 5.94 7.87
CA LEU A 92 -12.62 4.83 8.57
C LEU A 92 -13.42 4.49 9.82
N ASN A 93 -13.39 3.23 10.22
CA ASN A 93 -13.74 2.79 11.56
C ASN A 93 -12.48 2.18 12.18
N LEU A 94 -11.54 3.05 12.58
CA LEU A 94 -10.22 2.61 13.03
C LEU A 94 -10.30 1.61 14.18
N TRP A 95 -11.30 1.73 15.04
CA TRP A 95 -11.48 0.79 16.15
C TRP A 95 -11.79 -0.62 15.66
N MET A 96 -12.73 -0.76 14.73
CA MET A 96 -13.07 -2.06 14.15
C MET A 96 -11.92 -2.59 13.28
N ASP A 97 -11.28 -1.70 12.51
CA ASP A 97 -10.16 -2.06 11.63
C ASP A 97 -8.95 -2.56 12.46
N ILE A 98 -8.63 -1.89 13.57
CA ILE A 98 -7.59 -2.32 14.53
C ILE A 98 -7.95 -3.66 15.17
N PHE A 99 -9.20 -3.85 15.57
CA PHE A 99 -9.64 -5.07 16.25
C PHE A 99 -9.62 -6.29 15.31
N SER A 100 -9.81 -6.08 14.03
CA SER A 100 -9.73 -7.14 13.01
C SER A 100 -8.29 -7.48 12.61
N GLU A 101 -7.31 -6.65 12.97
CA GLU A 101 -5.92 -6.82 12.58
C GLU A 101 -5.25 -7.97 13.35
N ARG A 102 -5.01 -9.05 12.63
CA ARG A 102 -4.49 -10.28 13.22
C ARG A 102 -3.07 -10.15 13.74
N SER A 103 -2.24 -9.32 13.10
CA SER A 103 -0.84 -9.14 13.49
C SER A 103 -0.71 -8.50 14.87
N PHE A 104 -1.65 -7.65 15.29
CA PHE A 104 -1.63 -7.06 16.62
C PHE A 104 -2.00 -8.02 17.76
N TYR A 105 -2.88 -9.00 17.47
CA TYR A 105 -3.50 -9.78 18.54
C TYR A 105 -3.31 -11.28 18.40
N LYS A 106 -3.02 -11.81 17.22
CA LYS A 106 -3.05 -13.25 16.97
C LYS A 106 -1.70 -13.82 16.56
N TYR A 107 -1.00 -13.21 15.62
CA TYR A 107 0.19 -13.84 15.03
C TYR A 107 1.49 -13.53 15.77
N TRP A 108 1.55 -12.41 16.50
CA TRP A 108 2.77 -11.92 17.12
C TRP A 108 2.73 -11.93 18.64
N THR A 109 1.67 -12.47 19.25
CA THR A 109 1.50 -12.50 20.70
C THR A 109 2.61 -13.26 21.44
N ASP A 110 3.26 -14.21 20.78
CA ASP A 110 4.37 -14.97 21.35
C ASP A 110 5.73 -14.26 21.24
N PHE A 111 5.85 -13.30 20.31
CA PHE A 111 7.07 -12.55 20.04
C PHE A 111 7.01 -11.11 20.54
N HIS A 112 5.88 -10.45 20.35
CA HIS A 112 5.65 -9.08 20.76
C HIS A 112 4.18 -8.86 21.09
N LYS A 113 3.95 -8.24 22.24
CA LYS A 113 2.61 -7.84 22.67
C LYS A 113 2.50 -6.33 22.50
N PHE A 114 1.84 -5.90 21.44
CA PHE A 114 1.64 -4.49 21.16
C PHE A 114 0.86 -3.79 22.28
N SER A 115 1.40 -2.69 22.78
CA SER A 115 0.66 -1.77 23.64
C SER A 115 -0.37 -0.98 22.83
N LYS A 116 -1.32 -0.40 23.51
CA LYS A 116 -2.32 0.47 22.87
C LYS A 116 -1.68 1.68 22.18
N GLU A 117 -0.66 2.24 22.82
CA GLU A 117 0.12 3.38 22.34
C GLU A 117 0.89 3.03 21.06
N GLU A 118 1.52 1.86 21.02
CA GLU A 118 2.20 1.35 19.82
C GLU A 118 1.22 1.19 18.66
N ILE A 119 0.05 0.58 18.91
CA ILE A 119 -0.97 0.38 17.87
C ILE A 119 -1.44 1.73 17.32
N TYR A 120 -1.74 2.70 18.17
CA TYR A 120 -2.16 4.03 17.71
C TYR A 120 -1.07 4.75 16.92
N SER A 121 0.18 4.64 17.35
CA SER A 121 1.32 5.21 16.63
C SER A 121 1.49 4.55 15.25
N ILE A 122 1.42 3.23 15.16
CA ILE A 122 1.50 2.49 13.90
C ILE A 122 0.40 2.97 12.93
N VAL A 123 -0.84 3.02 13.41
CA VAL A 123 -2.00 3.39 12.57
C VAL A 123 -1.89 4.83 12.08
N GLU A 124 -1.59 5.79 12.96
CA GLU A 124 -1.46 7.20 12.57
C GLU A 124 -0.34 7.40 11.56
N ASN A 125 0.85 6.85 11.83
CA ASN A 125 1.98 6.97 10.92
C ASN A 125 1.73 6.27 9.57
N SER A 126 0.97 5.18 9.55
CA SER A 126 0.55 4.52 8.32
C SER A 126 -0.38 5.40 7.48
N ILE A 127 -1.35 6.05 8.12
CA ILE A 127 -2.27 6.98 7.43
C ILE A 127 -1.50 8.15 6.83
N LEU A 128 -0.62 8.78 7.62
CA LEU A 128 0.23 9.89 7.14
C LEU A 128 1.10 9.45 5.97
N PHE A 129 1.75 8.30 6.08
CA PHE A 129 2.57 7.74 5.01
C PHE A 129 1.80 7.54 3.70
N PHE A 130 0.58 6.99 3.75
CA PHE A 130 -0.21 6.80 2.54
C PHE A 130 -0.68 8.13 1.94
N ILE A 131 -1.04 9.10 2.78
CA ILE A 131 -1.37 10.46 2.32
C ILE A 131 -0.18 11.08 1.60
N ASP A 132 1.02 10.99 2.17
CA ASP A 132 2.24 11.57 1.62
C ASP A 132 2.59 10.94 0.28
N ILE A 133 2.60 9.61 0.18
CA ILE A 133 2.88 8.90 -1.08
C ILE A 133 1.86 9.26 -2.16
N LEU A 134 0.58 9.26 -1.84
CA LEU A 134 -0.45 9.57 -2.82
C LEU A 134 -0.34 11.02 -3.31
N ASN A 135 0.00 11.96 -2.43
CA ASN A 135 0.22 13.35 -2.79
C ASN A 135 1.51 13.57 -3.59
N GLU A 136 2.59 12.89 -3.23
CA GLU A 136 3.89 13.00 -3.90
C GLU A 136 3.84 12.43 -5.33
N TYR A 137 3.35 11.19 -5.46
CA TYR A 137 3.38 10.49 -6.75
C TYR A 137 2.16 10.75 -7.62
N LYS A 138 1.03 11.19 -7.06
CA LYS A 138 -0.25 11.45 -7.75
C LYS A 138 -0.59 10.32 -8.74
N PRO A 139 -0.72 9.08 -8.26
CA PRO A 139 -0.80 7.92 -9.14
C PRO A 139 -2.06 7.93 -10.00
N LYS A 140 -1.94 7.46 -11.23
CA LYS A 140 -3.08 7.16 -12.11
C LYS A 140 -3.89 5.97 -11.60
N LEU A 141 -3.19 5.02 -10.96
CA LEU A 141 -3.75 3.79 -10.42
C LEU A 141 -3.01 3.42 -9.13
N VAL A 142 -3.76 2.97 -8.14
CA VAL A 142 -3.24 2.30 -6.95
C VAL A 142 -3.67 0.84 -7.02
N LEU A 143 -2.69 -0.05 -7.13
CA LEU A 143 -2.90 -1.48 -7.15
C LEU A 143 -2.70 -2.02 -5.73
N THR A 144 -3.80 -2.41 -5.09
CA THR A 144 -3.82 -2.93 -3.73
C THR A 144 -3.91 -4.46 -3.73
N GLN A 145 -3.84 -5.07 -2.56
CA GLN A 145 -4.18 -6.47 -2.35
C GLN A 145 -5.60 -6.59 -1.79
N HIS A 146 -6.05 -7.83 -1.62
CA HIS A 146 -7.33 -8.12 -0.99
C HIS A 146 -7.39 -7.48 0.42
N ILE A 147 -8.42 -6.68 0.66
CA ILE A 147 -8.69 -6.08 1.97
C ILE A 147 -9.34 -7.11 2.89
N GLY A 148 -8.88 -7.20 4.12
CA GLY A 148 -9.45 -8.08 5.15
C GLY A 148 -8.43 -8.92 5.91
N GLU A 149 -7.17 -8.91 5.50
CA GLU A 149 -6.10 -9.62 6.19
C GLU A 149 -5.15 -8.70 6.98
N ASN A 150 -4.95 -7.47 6.51
CA ASN A 150 -4.17 -6.48 7.22
C ASN A 150 -4.73 -5.06 7.08
N ILE A 151 -4.56 -4.28 8.14
CA ILE A 151 -5.05 -2.89 8.22
C ILE A 151 -4.37 -1.99 7.19
N SER A 152 -3.12 -2.25 6.83
CA SER A 152 -2.34 -1.40 5.93
C SER A 152 -2.95 -1.33 4.54
N ASN A 153 -3.37 -2.48 3.99
CA ASN A 153 -4.06 -2.54 2.71
C ASN A 153 -5.41 -1.83 2.73
N LEU A 154 -6.16 -2.01 3.82
CA LEU A 154 -7.44 -1.35 4.01
C LEU A 154 -7.28 0.17 4.06
N LEU A 155 -6.29 0.66 4.83
CA LEU A 155 -5.98 2.08 4.92
C LEU A 155 -5.57 2.66 3.56
N LEU A 156 -4.64 2.02 2.85
CA LEU A 156 -4.24 2.46 1.52
C LEU A 156 -5.43 2.55 0.56
N TYR A 157 -6.27 1.51 0.53
CA TYR A 157 -7.47 1.48 -0.32
C TYR A 157 -8.44 2.60 0.02
N LYS A 158 -8.82 2.74 1.30
CA LYS A 158 -9.81 3.75 1.74
C LYS A 158 -9.30 5.17 1.51
N ILE A 159 -8.03 5.44 1.85
CA ILE A 159 -7.43 6.77 1.65
C ILE A 159 -7.35 7.10 0.15
N ALA A 160 -6.87 6.17 -0.67
CA ALA A 160 -6.79 6.37 -2.11
C ALA A 160 -8.17 6.66 -2.72
N LYS A 161 -9.18 5.90 -2.33
CA LYS A 161 -10.56 6.09 -2.80
C LYS A 161 -11.12 7.46 -2.38
N ASN A 162 -10.92 7.88 -1.13
CA ASN A 162 -11.38 9.17 -0.64
C ASN A 162 -10.66 10.36 -1.30
N LEU A 163 -9.41 10.17 -1.68
CA LEU A 163 -8.64 11.16 -2.45
C LEU A 163 -8.91 11.08 -3.97
N ASN A 164 -9.93 10.32 -4.39
CA ASN A 164 -10.35 10.14 -5.79
C ASN A 164 -9.29 9.51 -6.72
N PHE A 165 -8.36 8.74 -6.18
CA PHE A 165 -7.48 7.92 -6.99
C PHE A 165 -8.20 6.65 -7.47
N LYS A 166 -7.90 6.20 -8.69
CA LYS A 166 -8.37 4.91 -9.17
C LYS A 166 -7.68 3.79 -8.40
N THR A 167 -8.45 2.82 -7.94
CA THR A 167 -7.94 1.65 -7.22
C THR A 167 -8.30 0.38 -7.98
N LEU A 168 -7.40 -0.59 -7.99
CA LEU A 168 -7.63 -1.93 -8.49
C LEU A 168 -7.18 -2.93 -7.43
N MET A 169 -8.02 -3.90 -7.16
CA MET A 169 -7.78 -4.94 -6.16
C MET A 169 -8.10 -6.31 -6.77
N PRO A 170 -7.11 -7.18 -6.94
CA PRO A 170 -7.37 -8.58 -7.29
C PRO A 170 -8.11 -9.28 -6.15
N VAL A 171 -9.14 -10.01 -6.46
CA VAL A 171 -9.89 -10.83 -5.50
C VAL A 171 -9.94 -12.28 -5.98
N PRO A 172 -9.77 -13.26 -5.08
CA PRO A 172 -9.90 -14.66 -5.45
C PRO A 172 -11.36 -14.96 -5.82
N VAL A 173 -11.54 -15.66 -6.92
CA VAL A 173 -12.84 -16.20 -7.31
C VAL A 173 -12.90 -17.66 -6.88
N HIS A 174 -13.71 -17.99 -5.89
CA HIS A 174 -14.00 -19.36 -5.54
C HIS A 174 -14.96 -19.96 -6.58
N MET A 175 -14.41 -20.69 -7.54
CA MET A 175 -15.24 -21.50 -8.43
C MET A 175 -15.65 -22.76 -7.68
N HIS A 176 -16.90 -22.81 -7.25
CA HIS A 176 -17.50 -24.07 -6.82
C HIS A 176 -17.63 -24.97 -8.05
N ASN A 177 -16.79 -26.01 -8.15
CA ASN A 177 -17.07 -27.10 -9.07
C ASN A 177 -18.37 -27.75 -8.62
N LYS A 178 -19.42 -27.58 -9.43
CA LYS A 178 -20.65 -28.37 -9.32
C LYS A 178 -20.43 -29.77 -9.87
#